data_08e1ff09de2c9de82e16a24e27e5cdaf
#
_entry.id   08e1ff09de2c9de82e16a24e27e5cdaf
#
_cell.length_a   1.000
_cell.length_b   1.000
_cell.length_c   1.000
_cell.angle_alpha   90.00
_cell.angle_beta   90.00
_cell.angle_gamma   90.00
#
_symmetry.space_group_name_H-M   'P 1'
#
loop_
_entity.id
_entity.type
_entity.pdbx_description
1 polymer ?
#
loop_
_entity_poly.entity_id
_entity_poly.type
_entity_poly.pdbx_seq_one_letter_code
_entity_poly.pdbx_strand_id
1 'polypeptide(L)'
;MATTNDLKNGLVLNLDGQLWTVTAFQHVKPGKGGAFVRTTLKHVLTGKVVDKTFNAGTKVDTATVDRRNMTFLYKDGADFVFMDGDTYDQITVNAEVVGDNANYMLENTEVQVAVHENEPLYVELPTSVEILIQHTDPGLQGDRSTGGTKPATLETGAEIQVPLFLSTGEKIKVDTRDGRYLGRVSA
;
A
#
# COMPACT_ATOMS: atom_id res chain seq x y z
N MET A 1 9.29 24.77 -10.19
CA MET A 1 9.04 24.16 -11.51
C MET A 1 10.28 23.38 -11.91
N ALA A 2 10.09 22.13 -12.28
CA ALA A 2 11.14 21.27 -12.80
C ALA A 2 10.99 21.10 -14.31
N THR A 3 12.00 20.54 -14.94
CA THR A 3 11.98 20.13 -16.36
C THR A 3 12.18 18.62 -16.45
N THR A 4 11.99 18.07 -17.62
CA THR A 4 12.27 16.65 -17.85
C THR A 4 13.74 16.26 -17.62
N ASN A 5 14.65 17.23 -17.53
CA ASN A 5 16.06 16.99 -17.19
C ASN A 5 16.26 16.72 -15.68
N ASP A 6 15.30 17.11 -14.86
CA ASP A 6 15.35 16.97 -13.40
C ASP A 6 14.65 15.69 -12.90
N LEU A 7 14.16 14.85 -13.82
CA LEU A 7 13.44 13.63 -13.47
C LEU A 7 14.34 12.66 -12.70
N LYS A 8 13.76 12.09 -11.66
CA LYS A 8 14.36 11.05 -10.82
C LYS A 8 13.30 9.99 -10.51
N ASN A 9 13.70 8.76 -10.29
CA ASN A 9 12.80 7.74 -9.78
C ASN A 9 12.30 8.14 -8.39
N GLY A 10 10.99 8.04 -8.18
CA GLY A 10 10.33 8.47 -6.96
C GLY A 10 9.85 9.93 -6.95
N LEU A 11 10.23 10.74 -7.95
CA LEU A 11 9.70 12.10 -8.11
C LEU A 11 8.19 12.03 -8.39
N VAL A 12 7.41 12.86 -7.71
CA VAL A 12 5.97 12.96 -7.95
C VAL A 12 5.68 14.16 -8.85
N LEU A 13 4.98 13.90 -9.93
CA LEU A 13 4.51 14.90 -10.89
C LEU A 13 3.03 15.18 -10.69
N ASN A 14 2.65 16.44 -10.83
CA ASN A 14 1.24 16.84 -10.94
C ASN A 14 0.93 17.02 -12.43
N LEU A 15 0.17 16.11 -12.99
CA LEU A 15 -0.28 16.15 -14.38
C LEU A 15 -1.79 16.33 -14.39
N ASP A 16 -2.26 17.50 -14.79
CA ASP A 16 -3.68 17.83 -14.88
C ASP A 16 -4.45 17.59 -13.56
N GLY A 17 -3.82 17.92 -12.43
CA GLY A 17 -4.41 17.72 -11.10
C GLY A 17 -4.29 16.31 -10.54
N GLN A 18 -3.66 15.40 -11.29
CA GLN A 18 -3.42 14.03 -10.84
C GLN A 18 -1.94 13.83 -10.47
N LEU A 19 -1.71 13.11 -9.39
CA LEU A 19 -0.37 12.83 -8.88
C LEU A 19 0.15 11.50 -9.43
N TRP A 20 1.35 11.56 -10.01
CA TRP A 20 2.02 10.43 -10.63
C TRP A 20 3.45 10.31 -10.13
N THR A 21 3.85 9.14 -9.69
CA THR A 21 5.23 8.85 -9.31
C THR A 21 6.01 8.35 -10.52
N VAL A 22 7.16 8.94 -10.78
CA VAL A 22 8.10 8.44 -11.80
C VAL A 22 8.74 7.15 -11.29
N THR A 23 8.45 6.03 -11.94
CA THR A 23 9.03 4.72 -11.59
C THR A 23 10.23 4.36 -12.46
N ALA A 24 10.24 4.84 -13.71
CA ALA A 24 11.35 4.71 -14.63
C ALA A 24 11.35 5.86 -15.63
N PHE A 25 12.51 6.21 -16.14
CA PHE A 25 12.65 7.19 -17.22
C PHE A 25 13.89 6.91 -18.06
N GLN A 26 13.86 7.32 -19.32
CA GLN A 26 14.95 7.18 -20.25
C GLN A 26 15.03 8.40 -21.18
N HIS A 27 16.20 9.05 -21.21
CA HIS A 27 16.49 10.10 -22.17
C HIS A 27 16.90 9.49 -23.51
N VAL A 28 16.25 9.90 -24.60
CA VAL A 28 16.54 9.43 -25.94
C VAL A 28 16.91 10.61 -26.82
N LYS A 29 18.07 10.50 -27.43
CA LYS A 29 18.57 11.47 -28.43
C LYS A 29 18.64 10.75 -29.79
N PRO A 30 17.61 10.83 -30.62
CA PRO A 30 17.63 10.21 -31.94
C PRO A 30 18.61 10.96 -32.87
N GLY A 31 19.18 10.27 -33.83
CA GLY A 31 20.09 10.87 -34.80
C GLY A 31 19.39 11.89 -35.74
N LYS A 32 18.08 11.81 -35.90
CA LYS A 32 17.22 12.77 -36.57
C LYS A 32 15.97 13.02 -35.72
N GLY A 33 15.65 14.30 -35.49
CA GLY A 33 14.50 14.72 -34.67
C GLY A 33 14.91 15.27 -33.31
N GLY A 34 13.91 15.76 -32.56
CA GLY A 34 14.12 16.32 -31.23
C GLY A 34 14.34 15.22 -30.16
N ALA A 35 15.17 15.53 -29.18
CA ALA A 35 15.38 14.67 -28.03
C ALA A 35 14.06 14.55 -27.22
N PHE A 36 13.81 13.40 -26.65
CA PHE A 36 12.64 13.14 -25.83
C PHE A 36 12.97 12.27 -24.62
N VAL A 37 12.06 12.22 -23.66
CA VAL A 37 12.18 11.40 -22.46
C VAL A 37 10.96 10.47 -22.37
N ARG A 38 11.21 9.17 -22.36
CA ARG A 38 10.19 8.17 -22.05
C ARG A 38 10.11 8.01 -20.54
N THR A 39 8.90 8.05 -20.01
CA THR A 39 8.66 7.87 -18.58
C THR A 39 7.63 6.78 -18.35
N THR A 40 7.84 5.99 -17.31
CA THR A 40 6.82 5.11 -16.74
C THR A 40 6.33 5.76 -15.46
N LEU A 41 5.03 6.03 -15.41
CA LEU A 41 4.37 6.74 -14.32
C LEU A 41 3.38 5.83 -13.61
N LYS A 42 3.42 5.86 -12.29
CA LYS A 42 2.44 5.15 -11.44
C LYS A 42 1.54 6.17 -10.77
N HIS A 43 0.23 6.04 -11.00
CA HIS A 43 -0.76 6.90 -10.35
C HIS A 43 -0.75 6.68 -8.83
N VAL A 44 -0.62 7.76 -8.07
CA VAL A 44 -0.43 7.69 -6.62
C VAL A 44 -1.62 7.05 -5.91
N LEU A 45 -2.85 7.38 -6.31
CA LEU A 45 -4.07 6.86 -5.67
C LEU A 45 -4.48 5.48 -6.18
N THR A 46 -4.48 5.27 -7.49
CA THR A 46 -5.03 4.04 -8.09
C THR A 46 -3.99 2.95 -8.34
N GLY A 47 -2.71 3.29 -8.29
CA GLY A 47 -1.61 2.39 -8.64
C GLY A 47 -1.50 2.07 -10.14
N LYS A 48 -2.35 2.66 -10.99
CA LYS A 48 -2.31 2.46 -12.44
C LYS A 48 -0.97 2.91 -13.01
N VAL A 49 -0.36 2.08 -13.84
CA VAL A 49 0.89 2.36 -14.50
C VAL A 49 0.63 2.73 -15.96
N VAL A 50 1.24 3.83 -16.41
CA VAL A 50 1.17 4.30 -17.79
C VAL A 50 2.54 4.75 -18.26
N ASP A 51 2.79 4.62 -19.56
CA ASP A 51 3.95 5.20 -20.20
C ASP A 51 3.59 6.54 -20.84
N LYS A 52 4.43 7.54 -20.60
CA LYS A 52 4.26 8.87 -21.18
C LYS A 52 5.60 9.39 -21.71
N THR A 53 5.57 9.93 -22.90
CA THR A 53 6.76 10.54 -23.54
C THR A 53 6.62 12.05 -23.50
N PHE A 54 7.68 12.72 -23.04
CA PHE A 54 7.80 14.17 -23.02
C PHE A 54 8.93 14.61 -23.97
N ASN A 55 8.79 15.76 -24.58
CA ASN A 55 9.91 16.39 -25.26
C ASN A 55 10.99 16.77 -24.24
N ALA A 56 12.26 16.66 -24.61
CA ALA A 56 13.35 17.07 -23.74
C ALA A 56 13.25 18.56 -23.37
N GLY A 57 13.45 18.89 -22.10
CA GLY A 57 13.35 20.26 -21.61
C GLY A 57 11.92 20.76 -21.33
N THR A 58 10.89 19.89 -21.51
CA THR A 58 9.51 20.25 -21.16
C THR A 58 9.41 20.55 -19.67
N LYS A 59 8.72 21.62 -19.33
CA LYS A 59 8.40 21.96 -17.94
C LYS A 59 7.38 20.97 -17.38
N VAL A 60 7.63 20.51 -16.18
CA VAL A 60 6.73 19.60 -15.43
C VAL A 60 6.50 20.17 -14.05
N ASP A 61 5.25 20.09 -13.60
CA ASP A 61 4.92 20.46 -12.24
C ASP A 61 5.20 19.28 -11.32
N THR A 62 5.88 19.56 -10.22
CA THR A 62 6.19 18.58 -9.19
C THR A 62 5.31 18.80 -7.97
N ALA A 63 5.03 17.71 -7.28
CA ALA A 63 4.30 17.73 -6.01
C ALA A 63 5.16 17.11 -4.91
N THR A 64 5.05 17.65 -3.69
CA THR A 64 5.67 17.06 -2.52
C THR A 64 4.67 16.14 -1.84
N VAL A 65 5.06 14.88 -1.62
CA VAL A 65 4.31 13.92 -0.83
C VAL A 65 5.12 13.59 0.41
N ASP A 66 4.58 13.95 1.57
CA ASP A 66 5.18 13.63 2.85
C ASP A 66 4.73 12.25 3.30
N ARG A 67 5.67 11.40 3.70
CA ARG A 67 5.39 10.13 4.34
C ARG A 67 5.58 10.27 5.83
N ARG A 68 4.51 10.12 6.59
CA ARG A 68 4.50 10.25 8.04
C ARG A 68 4.30 8.90 8.69
N ASN A 69 5.11 8.62 9.70
CA ASN A 69 4.90 7.46 10.55
C ASN A 69 3.74 7.76 11.50
N MET A 70 2.70 6.95 11.41
CA MET A 70 1.50 7.10 12.22
C MET A 70 1.12 5.77 12.87
N THR A 71 0.36 5.86 13.94
CA THR A 71 -0.21 4.69 14.62
C THR A 71 -1.71 4.68 14.40
N PHE A 72 -2.24 3.57 13.93
CA PHE A 72 -3.68 3.38 13.87
C PHE A 72 -4.24 3.24 15.28
N LEU A 73 -5.20 4.08 15.66
CA LEU A 73 -5.78 4.08 16.98
C LEU A 73 -7.07 3.29 17.04
N TYR A 74 -8.07 3.68 16.26
CA TYR A 74 -9.39 3.06 16.26
C TYR A 74 -10.18 3.43 15.01
N LYS A 75 -11.23 2.67 14.78
CA LYS A 75 -12.20 2.93 13.73
C LYS A 75 -13.34 3.78 14.26
N ASP A 76 -13.64 4.88 13.57
CA ASP A 76 -14.75 5.77 13.88
C ASP A 76 -15.81 5.70 12.76
N GLY A 77 -16.83 4.90 12.97
CA GLY A 77 -17.80 4.59 11.92
C GLY A 77 -17.16 3.85 10.74
N ALA A 78 -17.18 4.47 9.56
CA ALA A 78 -16.50 3.98 8.37
C ALA A 78 -15.05 4.44 8.26
N ASP A 79 -14.67 5.47 9.01
CA ASP A 79 -13.36 6.11 8.93
C ASP A 79 -12.37 5.55 9.95
N PHE A 80 -11.10 5.87 9.77
CA PHE A 80 -10.00 5.37 10.60
C PHE A 80 -9.24 6.55 11.19
N VAL A 81 -8.94 6.49 12.48
CA VAL A 81 -8.20 7.53 13.22
C VAL A 81 -6.76 7.08 13.43
N PHE A 82 -5.85 7.93 13.01
CA PHE A 82 -4.40 7.75 13.15
C PHE A 82 -3.79 8.86 13.99
N MET A 83 -2.74 8.54 14.70
CA MET A 83 -1.94 9.49 15.47
C MET A 83 -0.55 9.61 14.86
N ASP A 84 -0.12 10.84 14.60
CA ASP A 84 1.23 11.14 14.16
C ASP A 84 2.24 10.80 15.25
N GLY A 85 3.28 10.05 14.90
CA GLY A 85 4.30 9.59 15.86
C GLY A 85 5.19 10.71 16.41
N ASP A 86 5.30 11.82 15.68
CA ASP A 86 6.15 12.95 16.06
C ASP A 86 5.38 14.06 16.78
N THR A 87 4.21 14.43 16.25
CA THR A 87 3.43 15.56 16.77
C THR A 87 2.32 15.13 17.73
N TYR A 88 1.96 13.84 17.74
CA TYR A 88 0.82 13.28 18.49
C TYR A 88 -0.55 13.81 18.04
N ASP A 89 -0.59 14.52 16.93
CA ASP A 89 -1.85 14.96 16.34
C ASP A 89 -2.62 13.78 15.77
N GLN A 90 -3.93 13.82 15.90
CA GLN A 90 -4.82 12.82 15.33
C GLN A 90 -5.40 13.30 14.02
N ILE A 91 -5.42 12.41 13.03
CA ILE A 91 -6.09 12.64 11.75
C ILE A 91 -7.10 11.54 11.48
N THR A 92 -8.18 11.89 10.81
CA THR A 92 -9.18 10.94 10.32
C THR A 92 -8.93 10.69 8.84
N VAL A 93 -8.82 9.42 8.49
CA VAL A 93 -8.62 8.95 7.11
C VAL A 93 -9.86 8.15 6.69
N ASN A 94 -10.45 8.49 5.56
CA ASN A 94 -11.65 7.82 5.10
C ASN A 94 -11.36 6.38 4.62
N ALA A 95 -12.40 5.57 4.59
CA ALA A 95 -12.30 4.16 4.23
C ALA A 95 -11.76 3.92 2.81
N GLU A 96 -12.02 4.83 1.88
CA GLU A 96 -11.54 4.72 0.50
C GLU A 96 -10.01 4.85 0.41
N VAL A 97 -9.42 5.75 1.20
CA VAL A 97 -7.97 5.95 1.26
C VAL A 97 -7.27 4.77 1.93
N VAL A 98 -7.85 4.23 2.99
CA VAL A 98 -7.33 3.03 3.66
C VAL A 98 -7.45 1.81 2.74
N GLY A 99 -8.58 1.66 2.05
CA GLY A 99 -8.83 0.59 1.10
C GLY A 99 -8.69 -0.80 1.72
N ASP A 100 -8.10 -1.73 0.97
CA ASP A 100 -7.90 -3.13 1.40
C ASP A 100 -6.93 -3.30 2.58
N ASN A 101 -6.16 -2.27 2.91
CA ASN A 101 -5.30 -2.28 4.09
C ASN A 101 -6.09 -2.50 5.39
N ALA A 102 -7.36 -2.10 5.43
CA ALA A 102 -8.25 -2.33 6.57
C ALA A 102 -8.36 -3.81 6.96
N ASN A 103 -8.17 -4.73 6.00
CA ASN A 103 -8.24 -6.17 6.23
C ASN A 103 -7.12 -6.70 7.15
N TYR A 104 -6.02 -5.97 7.25
CA TYR A 104 -4.82 -6.39 8.00
C TYR A 104 -4.36 -5.35 9.01
N MET A 105 -5.13 -4.29 9.23
CA MET A 105 -4.76 -3.18 10.10
C MET A 105 -5.40 -3.36 11.48
N LEU A 106 -4.57 -3.62 12.47
CA LEU A 106 -4.97 -3.75 13.87
C LEU A 106 -4.73 -2.44 14.61
N GLU A 107 -5.49 -2.22 15.69
CA GLU A 107 -5.25 -1.10 16.62
C GLU A 107 -3.81 -1.13 17.12
N ASN A 108 -3.20 0.03 17.26
CA ASN A 108 -1.80 0.24 17.62
C ASN A 108 -0.76 -0.27 16.60
N THR A 109 -1.18 -0.55 15.38
CA THR A 109 -0.25 -0.86 14.28
C THR A 109 0.41 0.42 13.77
N GLU A 110 1.73 0.41 13.65
CA GLU A 110 2.48 1.47 12.99
C GLU A 110 2.33 1.35 11.48
N VAL A 111 1.97 2.46 10.85
CA VAL A 111 1.77 2.57 9.41
C VAL A 111 2.46 3.81 8.87
N GLN A 112 2.64 3.88 7.56
CA GLN A 112 3.02 5.10 6.89
C GLN A 112 1.83 5.69 6.16
N VAL A 113 1.54 6.96 6.40
CA VAL A 113 0.49 7.70 5.69
C VAL A 113 1.16 8.73 4.78
N ALA A 114 0.88 8.63 3.49
CA ALA A 114 1.31 9.62 2.53
C ALA A 114 0.33 10.78 2.52
N VAL A 115 0.86 11.99 2.67
CA VAL A 115 0.08 13.22 2.79
C VAL A 115 0.58 14.24 1.78
N HIS A 116 -0.33 14.89 1.08
CA HIS A 116 -0.08 16.02 0.20
C HIS A 116 -1.00 17.16 0.58
N GLU A 117 -0.42 18.34 0.84
CA GLU A 117 -1.19 19.53 1.29
C GLU A 117 -2.16 19.26 2.46
N ASN A 118 -1.68 18.48 3.44
CA ASN A 118 -2.44 18.00 4.61
C ASN A 118 -3.58 17.02 4.31
N GLU A 119 -3.72 16.58 3.07
CA GLU A 119 -4.69 15.54 2.71
C GLU A 119 -4.02 14.17 2.63
N PRO A 120 -4.55 13.15 3.32
CA PRO A 120 -4.04 11.80 3.21
C PRO A 120 -4.36 11.21 1.83
N LEU A 121 -3.33 10.65 1.18
CA LEU A 121 -3.43 10.06 -0.15
C LEU A 121 -3.60 8.55 -0.11
N TYR A 122 -2.80 7.87 0.69
CA TYR A 122 -2.82 6.42 0.87
C TYR A 122 -2.13 6.02 2.17
N VAL A 123 -2.39 4.80 2.61
CA VAL A 123 -1.79 4.19 3.80
C VAL A 123 -0.96 2.99 3.35
N GLU A 124 0.26 2.90 3.87
CA GLU A 124 1.14 1.73 3.68
C GLU A 124 1.29 0.99 5.00
N LEU A 125 0.93 -0.29 5.01
CA LEU A 125 1.18 -1.19 6.12
C LEU A 125 2.61 -1.74 6.09
N PRO A 126 3.14 -2.23 7.22
CA PRO A 126 4.30 -3.11 7.20
C PRO A 126 4.05 -4.29 6.26
N THR A 127 5.11 -4.85 5.69
CA THR A 127 5.01 -5.96 4.72
C THR A 127 4.33 -7.20 5.29
N SER A 128 4.36 -7.36 6.60
CA SER A 128 3.67 -8.43 7.31
C SER A 128 3.13 -7.95 8.65
N VAL A 129 2.05 -8.56 9.08
CA VAL A 129 1.44 -8.35 10.40
C VAL A 129 1.22 -9.67 11.11
N GLU A 130 1.19 -9.60 12.44
CA GLU A 130 0.79 -10.71 13.29
C GLU A 130 -0.69 -10.54 13.66
N ILE A 131 -1.50 -11.50 13.31
CA ILE A 131 -2.96 -11.41 13.43
C ILE A 131 -3.56 -12.72 13.92
N LEU A 132 -4.63 -12.61 14.69
CA LEU A 132 -5.32 -13.75 15.27
C LEU A 132 -6.32 -14.35 14.28
N ILE A 133 -6.38 -15.67 14.22
CA ILE A 133 -7.48 -16.39 13.56
C ILE A 133 -8.68 -16.36 14.50
N GLN A 134 -9.70 -15.61 14.11
CA GLN A 134 -10.95 -15.52 14.89
C GLN A 134 -11.79 -16.78 14.73
N HIS A 135 -11.87 -17.32 13.52
CA HIS A 135 -12.60 -18.54 13.21
C HIS A 135 -11.99 -19.28 12.02
N THR A 136 -11.90 -20.59 12.12
CA THR A 136 -11.61 -21.51 11.02
C THR A 136 -12.19 -22.88 11.35
N ASP A 137 -12.64 -23.60 10.33
CA ASP A 137 -13.13 -24.95 10.48
C ASP A 137 -11.96 -25.93 10.72
N PRO A 138 -12.20 -27.06 11.41
CA PRO A 138 -11.17 -28.10 11.54
C PRO A 138 -10.82 -28.67 10.15
N GLY A 139 -9.53 -28.89 9.91
CA GLY A 139 -9.08 -29.55 8.68
C GLY A 139 -9.57 -31.01 8.66
N LEU A 140 -10.31 -31.40 7.62
CA LEU A 140 -10.80 -32.75 7.47
C LEU A 140 -9.65 -33.69 7.01
N GLN A 141 -9.57 -34.87 7.60
CA GLN A 141 -8.53 -35.87 7.27
C GLN A 141 -8.62 -36.42 5.83
N GLY A 142 -9.66 -36.09 5.07
CA GLY A 142 -9.88 -36.55 3.69
C GLY A 142 -9.28 -35.66 2.61
N ASP A 143 -8.94 -34.39 2.90
CA ASP A 143 -8.38 -33.43 1.94
C ASP A 143 -6.86 -33.52 1.80
N ARG A 144 -6.31 -34.72 1.89
CA ARG A 144 -4.88 -35.01 1.82
C ARG A 144 -4.27 -34.97 0.41
N SER A 145 -4.75 -34.18 -0.47
CA SER A 145 -3.90 -33.81 -1.60
C SER A 145 -2.88 -32.76 -1.10
N THR A 146 -1.61 -33.10 -1.20
CA THR A 146 -0.43 -32.34 -0.84
C THR A 146 -0.66 -30.82 -0.85
N GLY A 147 -0.66 -30.21 0.35
CA GLY A 147 -0.69 -28.74 0.48
C GLY A 147 -2.08 -28.11 0.47
N GLY A 148 -3.11 -28.81 0.91
CA GLY A 148 -4.48 -28.25 1.04
C GLY A 148 -4.53 -27.06 1.98
N THR A 149 -5.37 -26.08 1.62
CA THR A 149 -5.69 -24.92 2.43
C THR A 149 -7.15 -24.90 2.79
N LYS A 150 -7.50 -24.10 3.80
CA LYS A 150 -8.87 -23.84 4.21
C LYS A 150 -9.08 -22.36 4.49
N PRO A 151 -10.31 -21.85 4.38
CA PRO A 151 -10.61 -20.47 4.75
C PRO A 151 -10.47 -20.26 6.26
N ALA A 152 -9.95 -19.11 6.63
CA ALA A 152 -9.91 -18.62 8.01
C ALA A 152 -10.34 -17.17 8.05
N THR A 153 -11.19 -16.83 9.00
CA THR A 153 -11.59 -15.46 9.30
C THR A 153 -10.63 -14.89 10.33
N LEU A 154 -10.01 -13.77 9.99
CA LEU A 154 -9.13 -13.04 10.88
C LEU A 154 -9.91 -12.15 11.86
N GLU A 155 -9.27 -11.69 12.91
CA GLU A 155 -9.89 -10.79 13.91
C GLU A 155 -10.35 -9.45 13.32
N THR A 156 -9.86 -9.05 12.15
CA THR A 156 -10.34 -7.89 11.38
C THR A 156 -11.62 -8.18 10.60
N GLY A 157 -12.05 -9.43 10.51
CA GLY A 157 -13.17 -9.87 9.67
C GLY A 157 -12.77 -10.29 8.25
N ALA A 158 -11.53 -10.11 7.86
CA ALA A 158 -11.03 -10.55 6.57
C ALA A 158 -10.89 -12.08 6.51
N GLU A 159 -11.14 -12.66 5.34
CA GLU A 159 -10.96 -14.09 5.07
C GLU A 159 -9.70 -14.33 4.25
N ILE A 160 -8.87 -15.26 4.67
CA ILE A 160 -7.68 -15.72 3.95
C ILE A 160 -7.61 -17.24 3.88
N GLN A 161 -6.77 -17.76 3.00
CA GLN A 161 -6.46 -19.19 2.92
C GLN A 161 -5.28 -19.52 3.83
N VAL A 162 -5.46 -20.51 4.68
CA VAL A 162 -4.44 -20.98 5.63
C VAL A 162 -4.25 -22.49 5.53
N PRO A 163 -3.08 -23.02 5.95
CA PRO A 163 -2.87 -24.47 6.03
C PRO A 163 -3.90 -25.19 6.91
N LEU A 164 -4.17 -26.45 6.59
CA LEU A 164 -5.21 -27.24 7.28
C LEU A 164 -4.94 -27.46 8.77
N PHE A 165 -3.67 -27.40 9.21
CA PHE A 165 -3.30 -27.67 10.61
C PHE A 165 -3.55 -26.51 11.56
N LEU A 166 -3.91 -25.34 11.07
CA LEU A 166 -4.20 -24.18 11.92
C LEU A 166 -5.58 -24.26 12.53
N SER A 167 -5.72 -23.71 13.73
CA SER A 167 -6.94 -23.71 14.52
C SER A 167 -7.37 -22.29 14.90
N THR A 168 -8.64 -22.15 15.23
CA THR A 168 -9.19 -20.91 15.82
C THR A 168 -8.40 -20.53 17.08
N GLY A 169 -8.09 -19.25 17.22
CA GLY A 169 -7.34 -18.71 18.35
C GLY A 169 -5.82 -18.70 18.17
N GLU A 170 -5.29 -19.27 17.09
CA GLU A 170 -3.87 -19.19 16.79
C GLU A 170 -3.50 -17.83 16.17
N LYS A 171 -2.34 -17.33 16.58
CA LYS A 171 -1.75 -16.11 16.02
C LYS A 171 -0.81 -16.48 14.87
N ILE A 172 -1.00 -15.83 13.74
CA ILE A 172 -0.26 -16.09 12.52
C ILE A 172 0.35 -14.82 11.95
N LYS A 173 1.37 -14.99 11.15
CA LYS A 173 1.98 -13.93 10.35
C LYS A 173 1.43 -13.96 8.93
N VAL A 174 0.98 -12.82 8.45
CA VAL A 174 0.33 -12.66 7.15
C VAL A 174 1.02 -11.56 6.35
N ASP A 175 1.24 -11.81 5.05
CA ASP A 175 1.71 -10.78 4.13
C ASP A 175 0.57 -9.79 3.84
N THR A 176 0.79 -8.52 4.08
CA THR A 176 -0.24 -7.48 3.93
C THR A 176 -0.54 -7.12 2.49
N ARG A 177 0.31 -7.52 1.54
CA ARG A 177 0.16 -7.21 0.12
C ARG A 177 -0.89 -8.09 -0.58
N ASP A 178 -0.94 -9.36 -0.21
CA ASP A 178 -1.79 -10.37 -0.86
C ASP A 178 -2.59 -11.25 0.12
N GLY A 179 -2.42 -11.06 1.43
CA GLY A 179 -3.10 -11.84 2.46
C GLY A 179 -2.54 -13.26 2.64
N ARG A 180 -1.35 -13.53 2.13
CA ARG A 180 -0.76 -14.87 2.19
C ARG A 180 -0.25 -15.20 3.59
N TYR A 181 -0.54 -16.41 4.04
CA TYR A 181 0.03 -16.97 5.27
C TYR A 181 1.55 -17.13 5.15
N LEU A 182 2.29 -16.63 6.13
CA LEU A 182 3.75 -16.69 6.19
C LEU A 182 4.27 -17.65 7.27
N GLY A 183 3.53 -17.89 8.32
CA GLY A 183 3.97 -18.74 9.41
C GLY A 183 3.16 -18.56 10.69
N ARG A 184 3.38 -19.47 11.67
CA ARG A 184 2.88 -19.29 13.03
C ARG A 184 3.73 -18.27 13.78
N VAL A 185 3.09 -17.55 14.70
CA VAL A 185 3.80 -16.73 15.68
C VAL A 185 4.02 -17.60 16.91
N SER A 186 5.29 -17.85 17.22
CA SER A 186 5.64 -18.54 18.47
C SER A 186 5.35 -17.63 19.66
N ALA A 187 4.72 -18.20 20.65
CA ALA A 187 4.48 -17.53 21.93
C ALA A 187 5.81 -17.28 22.65
#